data_7ed124c5ad358be4c4ef0f7325deedcb
#
_entry.id   7ed124c5ad358be4c4ef0f7325deedcb
#
_cell.length_a   1.000
_cell.length_b   1.000
_cell.length_c   1.000
_cell.angle_alpha   90.00
_cell.angle_beta   90.00
_cell.angle_gamma   90.00
#
_symmetry.space_group_name_H-M   'P 1'
#
loop_
_entity.id
_entity.type
_entity.pdbx_description
1 polymer ?
#
loop_
_entity_poly.entity_id
_entity_poly.type
_entity_poly.pdbx_seq_one_letter_code
_entity_poly.pdbx_strand_id
1 'polypeptide(L)'
;MRKTDSMLNSQLEILAQGHAYLEGVTKEDYSQVITPNFISSAGAHMRHIIDHYQSLMTGFSTQKIDYDCRLRGGDIENSPTAAMKKIAEITTWVEQLSPDDFNKPLSLSSEVSIKSKNVQTVTTSLARELIFVGSHAVHHYAMISQISFAQKSQLDQSFGLAPSTATFLRENSQPAQPKSMQN
;
A
#
# COMPACT_ATOMS: atom_id res chain seq x y z
N MET A 1 -14.97 4.81 -19.35
CA MET A 1 -14.09 5.12 -18.17
C MET A 1 -12.74 5.56 -18.69
N ARG A 2 -12.26 6.75 -18.36
CA ARG A 2 -10.94 7.21 -18.82
C ARG A 2 -9.85 6.41 -18.10
N LYS A 3 -8.71 6.13 -18.78
CA LYS A 3 -7.59 5.34 -18.24
C LYS A 3 -7.05 5.89 -16.90
N THR A 4 -7.22 7.16 -16.67
CA THR A 4 -6.81 7.93 -15.50
C THR A 4 -7.69 7.63 -14.27
N ASP A 5 -9.01 7.51 -14.48
CA ASP A 5 -9.96 7.16 -13.43
C ASP A 5 -9.68 5.74 -12.90
N SER A 6 -9.19 4.85 -13.77
CA SER A 6 -8.78 3.48 -13.39
C SER A 6 -7.59 3.45 -12.43
N MET A 7 -6.59 4.33 -12.60
CA MET A 7 -5.42 4.39 -11.71
C MET A 7 -5.80 4.91 -10.33
N LEU A 8 -6.57 5.99 -10.24
CA LEU A 8 -7.04 6.53 -8.95
C LEU A 8 -7.91 5.51 -8.22
N ASN A 9 -8.87 4.90 -8.93
CA ASN A 9 -9.72 3.86 -8.35
C ASN A 9 -8.89 2.70 -7.77
N SER A 10 -7.84 2.27 -8.48
CA SER A 10 -6.95 1.22 -7.95
C SER A 10 -6.21 1.65 -6.67
N GLN A 11 -5.80 2.92 -6.56
CA GLN A 11 -5.20 3.44 -5.32
C GLN A 11 -6.21 3.50 -4.19
N LEU A 12 -7.44 3.95 -4.47
CA LEU A 12 -8.53 3.98 -3.48
C LEU A 12 -8.91 2.57 -3.01
N GLU A 13 -8.93 1.57 -3.90
CA GLU A 13 -9.13 0.16 -3.53
C GLU A 13 -8.05 -0.35 -2.57
N ILE A 14 -6.78 -0.01 -2.83
CA ILE A 14 -5.66 -0.40 -1.96
C ILE A 14 -5.77 0.27 -0.58
N LEU A 15 -6.08 1.56 -0.53
CA LEU A 15 -6.27 2.29 0.74
C LEU A 15 -7.49 1.76 1.51
N ALA A 16 -8.58 1.39 0.82
CA ALA A 16 -9.76 0.79 1.43
C ALA A 16 -9.46 -0.56 2.08
N GLN A 17 -8.59 -1.40 1.50
CA GLN A 17 -8.14 -2.64 2.16
C GLN A 17 -7.46 -2.35 3.51
N GLY A 18 -6.55 -1.36 3.55
CA GLY A 18 -5.90 -0.95 4.79
C GLY A 18 -6.87 -0.42 5.83
N HIS A 19 -7.84 0.38 5.40
CA HIS A 19 -8.88 0.91 6.28
C HIS A 19 -9.72 -0.22 6.89
N ALA A 20 -10.23 -1.13 6.06
CA ALA A 20 -11.03 -2.27 6.51
C ALA A 20 -10.27 -3.19 7.49
N TYR A 21 -8.98 -3.42 7.26
CA TYR A 21 -8.13 -4.12 8.21
C TYR A 21 -8.08 -3.43 9.58
N LEU A 22 -7.87 -2.10 9.58
CA LEU A 22 -7.76 -1.31 10.80
C LEU A 22 -9.07 -1.22 11.60
N GLU A 23 -10.23 -1.32 10.94
CA GLU A 23 -11.54 -1.40 11.59
C GLU A 23 -11.74 -2.71 12.36
N GLY A 24 -11.14 -3.80 11.87
CA GLY A 24 -11.34 -5.14 12.43
C GLY A 24 -10.26 -5.60 13.41
N VAL A 25 -9.08 -4.97 13.43
CA VAL A 25 -7.97 -5.41 14.27
C VAL A 25 -8.06 -4.84 15.69
N THR A 26 -7.75 -5.66 16.70
CA THR A 26 -7.60 -5.16 18.08
C THR A 26 -6.29 -4.37 18.23
N LYS A 27 -6.21 -3.50 19.23
CA LYS A 27 -4.98 -2.76 19.51
C LYS A 27 -3.83 -3.71 19.86
N GLU A 28 -4.14 -4.76 20.60
CA GLU A 28 -3.19 -5.79 21.03
C GLU A 28 -2.59 -6.51 19.83
N ASP A 29 -3.43 -7.06 18.94
CA ASP A 29 -2.98 -7.77 17.74
C ASP A 29 -2.22 -6.85 16.78
N TYR A 30 -2.63 -5.59 16.69
CA TYR A 30 -2.00 -4.60 15.83
C TYR A 30 -0.56 -4.28 16.25
N SER A 31 -0.30 -4.17 17.56
CA SER A 31 1.01 -3.76 18.09
C SER A 31 1.90 -4.92 18.51
N GLN A 32 1.36 -6.15 18.63
CA GLN A 32 2.12 -7.31 19.08
C GLN A 32 3.14 -7.78 18.04
N VAL A 33 4.35 -8.08 18.51
CA VAL A 33 5.39 -8.79 17.74
C VAL A 33 5.36 -10.27 18.13
N ILE A 34 5.17 -11.16 17.16
CA ILE A 34 5.07 -12.61 17.37
C ILE A 34 6.44 -13.26 17.17
N THR A 35 7.23 -13.30 18.22
CA THR A 35 8.54 -13.96 18.20
C THR A 35 8.39 -15.48 18.30
N PRO A 36 9.30 -16.28 17.68
CA PRO A 36 10.44 -15.86 16.85
C PRO A 36 10.08 -15.65 15.37
N ASN A 37 8.82 -15.80 14.96
CA ASN A 37 8.41 -15.88 13.56
C ASN A 37 8.49 -14.52 12.85
N PHE A 38 8.25 -13.43 13.58
CA PHE A 38 8.25 -12.07 13.04
C PHE A 38 9.08 -11.15 13.93
N ILE A 39 9.75 -10.17 13.30
CA ILE A 39 10.57 -9.15 13.96
C ILE A 39 9.88 -7.79 14.07
N SER A 40 8.69 -7.66 13.46
CA SER A 40 7.89 -6.43 13.48
C SER A 40 6.40 -6.76 13.62
N SER A 41 5.63 -5.80 14.12
CA SER A 41 4.18 -5.91 14.28
C SER A 41 3.43 -5.53 13.01
N ALA A 42 2.15 -5.85 12.94
CA ALA A 42 1.25 -5.37 11.88
C ALA A 42 1.22 -3.84 11.84
N GLY A 43 1.23 -3.18 13.01
CA GLY A 43 1.28 -1.72 13.12
C GLY A 43 2.56 -1.12 12.54
N ALA A 44 3.72 -1.77 12.71
CA ALA A 44 4.96 -1.32 12.11
C ALA A 44 4.91 -1.37 10.56
N HIS A 45 4.30 -2.41 10.00
CA HIS A 45 4.07 -2.51 8.55
C HIS A 45 3.06 -1.46 8.06
N MET A 46 1.95 -1.25 8.79
CA MET A 46 0.96 -0.24 8.45
C MET A 46 1.55 1.18 8.49
N ARG A 47 2.31 1.51 9.52
CA ARG A 47 3.03 2.78 9.59
C ARG A 47 3.93 2.97 8.38
N HIS A 48 4.65 1.93 7.96
CA HIS A 48 5.55 2.01 6.81
C HIS A 48 4.81 2.28 5.49
N ILE A 49 3.62 1.69 5.30
CA ILE A 49 2.75 2.02 4.18
C ILE A 49 2.35 3.49 4.21
N ILE A 50 1.87 3.95 5.36
CA ILE A 50 1.43 5.34 5.57
C ILE A 50 2.57 6.32 5.33
N ASP A 51 3.78 6.04 5.83
CA ASP A 51 4.98 6.87 5.63
C ASP A 51 5.27 7.06 4.13
N HIS A 52 5.15 6.00 3.31
CA HIS A 52 5.39 6.10 1.86
C HIS A 52 4.35 6.99 1.17
N TYR A 53 3.06 6.81 1.47
CA TYR A 53 2.02 7.68 0.91
C TYR A 53 2.17 9.13 1.39
N GLN A 54 2.53 9.37 2.65
CA GLN A 54 2.74 10.72 3.18
C GLN A 54 3.96 11.40 2.53
N SER A 55 5.05 10.64 2.31
CA SER A 55 6.22 11.14 1.59
C SER A 55 5.86 11.53 0.16
N LEU A 56 5.03 10.74 -0.52
CA LEU A 56 4.54 11.07 -1.85
C LEU A 56 3.63 12.30 -1.82
N MET A 57 2.67 12.38 -0.93
CA MET A 57 1.74 13.50 -0.78
C MET A 57 2.48 14.82 -0.51
N THR A 58 3.42 14.81 0.42
CA THR A 58 4.24 15.98 0.77
C THR A 58 5.20 16.31 -0.38
N GLY A 59 5.83 15.29 -0.95
CA GLY A 59 6.77 15.44 -2.06
C GLY A 59 6.10 15.95 -3.34
N PHE A 60 4.84 15.64 -3.57
CA PHE A 60 4.09 16.16 -4.71
C PHE A 60 3.93 17.68 -4.64
N SER A 61 3.65 18.24 -3.47
CA SER A 61 3.52 19.70 -3.29
C SER A 61 4.85 20.44 -3.45
N THR A 62 5.96 19.81 -3.05
CA THR A 62 7.32 20.39 -3.11
C THR A 62 8.11 19.97 -4.36
N GLN A 63 7.56 19.08 -5.17
CA GLN A 63 8.20 18.42 -6.31
C GLN A 63 9.44 17.59 -5.94
N LYS A 64 9.61 17.25 -4.66
CA LYS A 64 10.75 16.49 -4.13
C LYS A 64 10.25 15.39 -3.19
N ILE A 65 10.44 14.15 -3.56
CA ILE A 65 10.08 12.98 -2.78
C ILE A 65 11.34 12.42 -2.11
N ASP A 66 11.21 12.09 -0.82
CA ASP A 66 12.24 11.40 -0.05
C ASP A 66 11.55 10.31 0.78
N TYR A 67 11.76 9.04 0.39
CA TYR A 67 11.19 7.89 1.10
C TYR A 67 12.02 7.47 2.33
N ASP A 68 13.20 8.03 2.52
CA ASP A 68 14.07 7.72 3.65
C ASP A 68 13.79 8.65 4.85
N CYS A 69 13.14 9.79 4.60
CA CYS A 69 12.69 10.72 5.63
C CYS A 69 11.45 10.17 6.36
N ARG A 70 11.66 9.42 7.45
CA ARG A 70 10.59 8.72 8.19
C ARG A 70 10.47 9.24 9.61
N LEU A 71 9.23 9.43 10.06
CA LEU A 71 8.92 9.65 11.48
C LEU A 71 8.77 8.29 12.17
N ARG A 72 9.84 7.81 12.82
CA ARG A 72 9.82 6.54 13.57
C ARG A 72 9.22 6.75 14.97
N GLY A 73 8.46 5.76 15.48
CA GLY A 73 7.99 5.74 16.88
C GLY A 73 6.77 6.61 17.17
N GLY A 74 5.96 6.95 16.16
CA GLY A 74 4.70 7.68 16.35
C GLY A 74 3.53 6.77 16.77
N ASP A 75 2.40 7.40 17.13
CA ASP A 75 1.17 6.71 17.56
C ASP A 75 0.59 5.75 16.53
N ILE A 76 0.86 5.97 15.25
CA ILE A 76 0.36 5.16 14.12
C ILE A 76 0.73 3.68 14.28
N GLU A 77 1.93 3.38 14.80
CA GLU A 77 2.42 2.01 14.98
C GLU A 77 1.69 1.25 16.09
N ASN A 78 1.09 1.97 17.05
CA ASN A 78 0.48 1.40 18.24
C ASN A 78 -1.03 1.66 18.35
N SER A 79 -1.61 2.39 17.39
CA SER A 79 -3.02 2.78 17.42
C SER A 79 -3.68 2.61 16.05
N PRO A 80 -4.54 1.59 15.89
CA PRO A 80 -5.35 1.44 14.66
C PRO A 80 -6.14 2.70 14.33
N THR A 81 -6.69 3.37 15.33
CA THR A 81 -7.46 4.61 15.15
C THR A 81 -6.61 5.76 14.59
N ALA A 82 -5.37 5.90 15.06
CA ALA A 82 -4.45 6.90 14.53
C ALA A 82 -4.06 6.58 13.07
N ALA A 83 -3.84 5.30 12.76
CA ALA A 83 -3.56 4.82 11.41
C ALA A 83 -4.75 5.06 10.47
N MET A 84 -5.99 4.76 10.90
CA MET A 84 -7.22 5.02 10.11
C MET A 84 -7.35 6.49 9.76
N LYS A 85 -7.10 7.39 10.71
CA LYS A 85 -7.14 8.83 10.46
C LYS A 85 -6.16 9.23 9.36
N LYS A 86 -4.95 8.67 9.37
CA LYS A 86 -3.94 8.95 8.35
C LYS A 86 -4.30 8.38 6.98
N ILE A 87 -4.86 7.18 6.92
CA ILE A 87 -5.37 6.62 5.67
C ILE A 87 -6.49 7.50 5.11
N ALA A 88 -7.42 8.00 5.93
CA ALA A 88 -8.47 8.89 5.48
C ALA A 88 -7.93 10.21 4.90
N GLU A 89 -6.90 10.81 5.53
CA GLU A 89 -6.22 12.00 5.00
C GLU A 89 -5.58 11.71 3.62
N ILE A 90 -4.91 10.56 3.46
CA ILE A 90 -4.30 10.13 2.20
C ILE A 90 -5.38 9.86 1.14
N THR A 91 -6.46 9.19 1.51
CA THR A 91 -7.60 8.91 0.61
C THR A 91 -8.18 10.22 0.06
N THR A 92 -8.44 11.19 0.91
CA THR A 92 -8.92 12.52 0.50
C THR A 92 -7.95 13.21 -0.46
N TRP A 93 -6.64 13.10 -0.23
CA TRP A 93 -5.65 13.65 -1.16
C TRP A 93 -5.67 12.94 -2.52
N VAL A 94 -5.76 11.59 -2.54
CA VAL A 94 -5.84 10.82 -3.80
C VAL A 94 -7.10 11.20 -4.59
N GLU A 95 -8.23 11.40 -3.92
CA GLU A 95 -9.50 11.83 -4.56
C GLU A 95 -9.42 13.22 -5.19
N GLN A 96 -8.54 14.08 -4.69
CA GLN A 96 -8.34 15.44 -5.22
C GLN A 96 -7.38 15.50 -6.41
N LEU A 97 -6.67 14.40 -6.73
CA LEU A 97 -5.76 14.36 -7.85
C LEU A 97 -6.49 14.40 -9.19
N SER A 98 -5.91 15.09 -10.14
CA SER A 98 -6.44 15.21 -11.50
C SER A 98 -5.56 14.49 -12.52
N PRO A 99 -6.10 14.16 -13.70
CA PRO A 99 -5.32 13.58 -14.80
C PRO A 99 -4.07 14.38 -15.18
N ASP A 100 -4.12 15.70 -15.06
CA ASP A 100 -3.02 16.59 -15.40
C ASP A 100 -1.85 16.49 -14.42
N ASP A 101 -2.11 15.97 -13.21
CA ASP A 101 -1.07 15.80 -12.19
C ASP A 101 -0.14 14.62 -12.49
N PHE A 102 -0.61 13.60 -13.19
CA PHE A 102 0.10 12.34 -13.35
C PHE A 102 1.44 12.42 -14.05
N ASN A 103 1.56 13.31 -15.02
CA ASN A 103 2.77 13.49 -15.81
C ASN A 103 3.67 14.61 -15.27
N LYS A 104 3.30 15.25 -14.15
CA LYS A 104 4.16 16.26 -13.53
C LYS A 104 5.50 15.64 -13.15
N PRO A 105 6.63 16.22 -13.57
CA PRO A 105 7.95 15.72 -13.20
C PRO A 105 8.20 15.96 -11.72
N LEU A 106 8.71 14.92 -11.05
CA LEU A 106 9.09 14.95 -9.64
C LEU A 106 10.55 14.50 -9.51
N SER A 107 11.23 14.97 -8.49
CA SER A 107 12.55 14.50 -8.11
C SER A 107 12.42 13.52 -6.96
N LEU A 108 12.93 12.31 -7.13
CA LEU A 108 12.95 11.27 -6.10
C LEU A 108 14.37 11.08 -5.61
N SER A 109 14.56 11.18 -4.28
CA SER A 109 15.80 10.81 -3.61
C SER A 109 15.59 9.56 -2.76
N SER A 110 16.52 8.61 -2.83
CA SER A 110 16.50 7.42 -1.98
C SER A 110 17.91 6.88 -1.75
N GLU A 111 18.13 6.30 -0.56
CA GLU A 111 19.36 5.60 -0.22
C GLU A 111 19.36 4.21 -0.85
N VAL A 112 20.41 3.89 -1.60
CA VAL A 112 20.48 2.67 -2.43
C VAL A 112 21.54 1.66 -1.95
N SER A 113 22.25 1.93 -0.85
CA SER A 113 23.30 1.03 -0.35
C SER A 113 23.10 0.67 1.11
N ILE A 114 23.25 -0.61 1.42
CA ILE A 114 23.22 -1.12 2.80
C ILE A 114 24.60 -1.02 3.49
N LYS A 115 25.66 -0.72 2.73
CA LYS A 115 27.04 -0.73 3.26
C LYS A 115 27.56 0.66 3.62
N SER A 116 27.05 1.70 2.96
CA SER A 116 27.47 3.08 3.17
C SER A 116 26.36 4.01 2.74
N LYS A 117 26.34 5.23 3.28
CA LYS A 117 25.37 6.25 2.85
C LYS A 117 25.58 6.58 1.37
N ASN A 118 24.63 6.20 0.53
CA ASN A 118 24.66 6.45 -0.91
C ASN A 118 23.24 6.81 -1.37
N VAL A 119 22.99 8.12 -1.46
CA VAL A 119 21.71 8.67 -1.88
C VAL A 119 21.76 8.95 -3.39
N GLN A 120 20.81 8.40 -4.13
CA GLN A 120 20.62 8.67 -5.55
C GLN A 120 19.39 9.54 -5.75
N THR A 121 19.47 10.45 -6.73
CA THR A 121 18.36 11.31 -7.11
C THR A 121 18.02 11.07 -8.57
N VAL A 122 16.75 10.80 -8.85
CA VAL A 122 16.27 10.53 -10.22
C VAL A 122 14.99 11.33 -10.50
N THR A 123 14.72 11.55 -11.78
CA THR A 123 13.44 12.12 -12.22
C THR A 123 12.39 11.01 -12.29
N THR A 124 11.20 11.33 -11.82
CA THR A 124 10.04 10.44 -11.84
C THR A 124 8.77 11.23 -12.18
N SER A 125 7.60 10.59 -12.09
CA SER A 125 6.29 11.22 -12.26
C SER A 125 5.32 10.74 -11.18
N LEU A 126 4.27 11.53 -10.90
CA LEU A 126 3.25 11.13 -9.93
C LEU A 126 2.63 9.77 -10.27
N ALA A 127 2.33 9.50 -11.54
CA ALA A 127 1.76 8.22 -11.97
C ALA A 127 2.67 7.03 -11.61
N ARG A 128 3.97 7.15 -11.87
CA ARG A 128 4.94 6.10 -11.53
C ARG A 128 5.03 5.90 -10.02
N GLU A 129 5.03 6.97 -9.24
CA GLU A 129 5.12 6.90 -7.79
C GLU A 129 3.83 6.33 -7.15
N LEU A 130 2.65 6.67 -7.67
CA LEU A 130 1.38 6.04 -7.23
C LEU A 130 1.41 4.52 -7.44
N ILE A 131 1.90 4.06 -8.60
CA ILE A 131 2.06 2.62 -8.85
C ILE A 131 3.04 2.00 -7.83
N PHE A 132 4.14 2.68 -7.55
CA PHE A 132 5.14 2.20 -6.61
C PHE A 132 4.57 2.07 -5.19
N VAL A 133 3.99 3.14 -4.63
CA VAL A 133 3.47 3.11 -3.25
C VAL A 133 2.31 2.14 -3.11
N GLY A 134 1.46 1.99 -4.14
CA GLY A 134 0.38 1.01 -4.16
C GLY A 134 0.90 -0.44 -4.17
N SER A 135 1.87 -0.75 -5.03
CA SER A 135 2.51 -2.07 -5.06
C SER A 135 3.23 -2.39 -3.75
N HIS A 136 3.89 -1.38 -3.16
CA HIS A 136 4.57 -1.50 -1.88
C HIS A 136 3.59 -1.73 -0.73
N ALA A 137 2.45 -1.04 -0.74
CA ALA A 137 1.37 -1.26 0.22
C ALA A 137 0.83 -2.69 0.16
N VAL A 138 0.55 -3.22 -1.04
CA VAL A 138 0.09 -4.61 -1.22
C VAL A 138 1.12 -5.61 -0.69
N HIS A 139 2.43 -5.37 -0.91
CA HIS A 139 3.49 -6.20 -0.34
C HIS A 139 3.42 -6.22 1.21
N HIS A 140 3.28 -5.07 1.84
CA HIS A 140 3.16 -4.99 3.30
C HIS A 140 1.83 -5.53 3.83
N TYR A 141 0.72 -5.41 3.08
CA TYR A 141 -0.53 -6.08 3.44
C TYR A 141 -0.39 -7.60 3.42
N ALA A 142 0.37 -8.17 2.48
CA ALA A 142 0.68 -9.59 2.49
C ALA A 142 1.48 -9.99 3.75
N MET A 143 2.40 -9.15 4.23
CA MET A 143 3.10 -9.37 5.50
C MET A 143 2.16 -9.29 6.70
N ILE A 144 1.28 -8.29 6.75
CA ILE A 144 0.24 -8.15 7.77
C ILE A 144 -0.68 -9.37 7.78
N SER A 145 -1.07 -9.88 6.60
CA SER A 145 -1.88 -11.09 6.47
C SER A 145 -1.20 -12.30 7.13
N GLN A 146 0.11 -12.50 6.93
CA GLN A 146 0.84 -13.60 7.57
C GLN A 146 0.92 -13.43 9.11
N ILE A 147 1.11 -12.20 9.60
CA ILE A 147 1.09 -11.89 11.03
C ILE A 147 -0.29 -12.22 11.61
N SER A 148 -1.36 -11.74 11.00
CA SER A 148 -2.74 -11.99 11.43
C SER A 148 -3.10 -13.47 11.40
N PHE A 149 -2.64 -14.20 10.39
CA PHE A 149 -2.81 -15.65 10.33
C PHE A 149 -2.12 -16.35 11.53
N ALA A 150 -0.91 -15.94 11.90
CA ALA A 150 -0.21 -16.46 13.06
C ALA A 150 -0.92 -16.10 14.38
N GLN A 151 -1.65 -15.00 14.42
CA GLN A 151 -2.52 -14.58 15.53
C GLN A 151 -3.87 -15.31 15.53
N LYS A 152 -4.15 -16.18 14.55
CA LYS A 152 -5.42 -16.86 14.32
C LYS A 152 -6.59 -15.91 14.03
N SER A 153 -6.29 -14.71 13.55
CA SER A 153 -7.27 -13.73 13.07
C SER A 153 -7.72 -14.07 11.66
N GLN A 154 -9.01 -13.91 11.37
CA GLN A 154 -9.55 -14.11 10.02
C GLN A 154 -9.54 -12.78 9.27
N LEU A 155 -8.93 -12.79 8.08
CA LEU A 155 -8.96 -11.66 7.16
C LEU A 155 -9.67 -12.08 5.86
N ASP A 156 -10.11 -11.08 5.10
CA ASP A 156 -10.58 -11.30 3.74
C ASP A 156 -9.48 -11.96 2.90
N GLN A 157 -9.86 -12.95 2.09
CA GLN A 157 -8.91 -13.73 1.28
C GLN A 157 -8.20 -12.86 0.21
N SER A 158 -8.77 -11.72 -0.15
CA SER A 158 -8.18 -10.78 -1.09
C SER A 158 -7.20 -9.79 -0.44
N PHE A 159 -7.13 -9.73 0.91
CA PHE A 159 -6.27 -8.79 1.61
C PHE A 159 -4.79 -9.06 1.36
N GLY A 160 -4.10 -8.08 0.79
CA GLY A 160 -2.69 -8.19 0.41
C GLY A 160 -2.43 -9.07 -0.80
N LEU A 161 -3.47 -9.48 -1.54
CA LEU A 161 -3.32 -10.23 -2.78
C LEU A 161 -2.86 -9.30 -3.90
N ALA A 162 -1.80 -9.67 -4.61
CA ALA A 162 -1.31 -8.89 -5.75
C ALA A 162 -2.38 -8.82 -6.86
N PRO A 163 -2.63 -7.65 -7.49
CA PRO A 163 -3.66 -7.49 -8.52
C PRO A 163 -3.56 -8.49 -9.68
N SER A 164 -2.33 -8.81 -10.12
CA SER A 164 -2.09 -9.82 -11.16
C SER A 164 -2.47 -11.24 -10.69
N THR A 165 -2.22 -11.57 -9.43
CA THR A 165 -2.64 -12.85 -8.84
C THR A 165 -4.15 -12.93 -8.72
N ALA A 166 -4.82 -11.85 -8.30
CA ALA A 166 -6.27 -11.77 -8.26
C ALA A 166 -6.91 -11.96 -9.64
N THR A 167 -6.31 -11.39 -10.68
CA THR A 167 -6.73 -11.61 -12.07
C THR A 167 -6.58 -13.06 -12.49
N PHE A 168 -5.41 -13.65 -12.26
CA PHE A 168 -5.16 -15.06 -12.55
C PHE A 168 -6.17 -16.00 -11.87
N LEU A 169 -6.47 -15.77 -10.59
CA LEU A 169 -7.45 -16.56 -9.86
C LEU A 169 -8.86 -16.42 -10.44
N ARG A 170 -9.30 -15.20 -10.77
CA ARG A 170 -10.62 -14.96 -11.39
C ARG A 170 -10.76 -15.67 -12.75
N GLU A 171 -9.73 -15.61 -13.57
CA GLU A 171 -9.74 -16.23 -14.91
C GLU A 171 -9.75 -17.76 -14.84
N ASN A 172 -9.09 -18.34 -13.84
CA ASN A 172 -9.02 -19.79 -13.67
C ASN A 172 -10.13 -20.39 -12.78
N SER A 173 -10.91 -19.55 -12.10
CA SER A 173 -12.07 -19.98 -11.29
C SER A 173 -13.37 -20.03 -12.10
N GLN A 174 -13.40 -19.57 -13.36
CA GLN A 174 -14.57 -19.71 -14.22
C GLN A 174 -14.64 -21.16 -14.73
N PRO A 175 -15.80 -21.85 -14.58
CA PRO A 175 -15.96 -23.18 -15.17
C PRO A 175 -15.78 -23.07 -16.68
N ALA A 176 -14.98 -23.97 -17.24
CA ALA A 176 -14.75 -24.04 -18.68
C ALA A 176 -16.10 -24.06 -19.42
N GLN A 177 -16.35 -23.04 -20.24
CA GLN A 177 -17.54 -23.05 -21.10
C GLN A 177 -17.44 -24.30 -22.01
N PRO A 178 -18.49 -25.12 -22.13
CA PRO A 178 -18.46 -26.25 -23.03
C PRO A 178 -18.21 -25.74 -24.46
N LYS A 179 -17.14 -26.20 -25.08
CA LYS A 179 -16.88 -25.94 -26.48
C LYS A 179 -18.11 -26.42 -27.25
N SER A 180 -18.87 -25.48 -27.84
CA SER A 180 -19.93 -25.81 -28.78
C SER A 180 -19.30 -26.63 -29.91
N MET A 181 -19.64 -27.92 -29.97
CA MET A 181 -19.38 -28.73 -31.13
C MET A 181 -20.15 -28.10 -32.28
N GLN A 182 -19.42 -27.46 -33.19
CA GLN A 182 -19.94 -27.15 -34.52
C GLN A 182 -19.88 -28.44 -35.31
N ASN A 183 -21.07 -28.98 -35.58
CA ASN A 183 -21.29 -29.98 -36.62
C ASN A 183 -21.22 -29.34 -38.02
#